data_cc4e5af0814081f31bba7c62965d093b
#
_entry.id   cc4e5af0814081f31bba7c62965d093b
#
_cell.length_a   1.000
_cell.length_b   1.000
_cell.length_c   1.000
_cell.angle_alpha   90.00
_cell.angle_beta   90.00
_cell.angle_gamma   90.00
#
_symmetry.space_group_name_H-M   'P 1'
#
loop_
_entity.id
_entity.type
_entity.pdbx_description
1 polymer ?
#
loop_
_entity_poly.entity_id
_entity_poly.type
_entity_poly.pdbx_seq_one_letter_code
_entity_poly.pdbx_strand_id
1 'polypeptide(L)'
;GENRGFLPNSEYYNKYHGKRWSSSTVISIAIGQGEVLATPLQICNLAATIANRGYFITPHVVKEVQDTPLDSLYTDKRYTMVERKNYEIVAEGMRNAVIGGTCRGAAITDIEVCGKTGTAENPHGKDHSAFIGFAPYRNPKVAICVYVENGGFGATYGVPIGKLMMEKYLKGEISEENKLLEETMSNAVVLPNVLSLPNREL
;
A
#
# COMPACT_ATOMS: atom_id res chain seq x y z
N GLY A 1 16.29 4.63 -13.15
CA GLY A 1 15.74 5.60 -12.22
C GLY A 1 14.41 5.12 -11.67
N GLU A 2 13.98 5.71 -10.58
CA GLU A 2 12.67 5.38 -9.98
C GLU A 2 11.53 5.82 -10.89
N ASN A 3 10.47 5.01 -10.97
CA ASN A 3 9.27 5.38 -11.69
C ASN A 3 8.53 6.49 -10.92
N ARG A 4 8.23 7.59 -11.62
CA ARG A 4 7.59 8.75 -10.99
C ARG A 4 6.08 8.60 -10.80
N GLY A 5 5.48 7.53 -11.33
CA GLY A 5 4.04 7.43 -11.42
C GLY A 5 3.45 8.44 -12.40
N PHE A 6 2.14 8.62 -12.34
CA PHE A 6 1.45 9.58 -13.18
C PHE A 6 0.22 10.16 -12.47
N LEU A 7 0.08 11.48 -12.51
CA LEU A 7 -1.10 12.18 -12.01
C LEU A 7 -1.71 12.98 -13.18
N PRO A 8 -2.85 12.57 -13.74
CA PRO A 8 -3.49 13.25 -14.83
C PRO A 8 -4.02 14.63 -14.40
N ASN A 9 -4.01 15.57 -15.32
CA ASN A 9 -4.57 16.90 -15.15
C ASN A 9 -5.56 17.21 -16.28
N SER A 10 -6.19 18.38 -16.23
CA SER A 10 -7.15 18.83 -17.26
C SER A 10 -6.55 18.91 -18.65
N GLU A 11 -5.27 19.27 -18.79
CA GLU A 11 -4.59 19.33 -20.09
C GLU A 11 -4.44 17.93 -20.69
N TYR A 12 -4.06 16.95 -19.87
CA TYR A 12 -4.00 15.55 -20.28
C TYR A 12 -5.35 15.08 -20.81
N TYR A 13 -6.41 15.28 -20.03
CA TYR A 13 -7.75 14.85 -20.46
C TYR A 13 -8.26 15.57 -21.69
N ASN A 14 -8.01 16.88 -21.82
CA ASN A 14 -8.37 17.65 -23.02
C ASN A 14 -7.63 17.13 -24.25
N LYS A 15 -6.36 16.74 -24.10
CA LYS A 15 -5.54 16.21 -25.19
C LYS A 15 -5.99 14.83 -25.67
N TYR A 16 -6.25 13.90 -24.73
CA TYR A 16 -6.49 12.49 -25.06
C TYR A 16 -7.97 12.13 -25.17
N HIS A 17 -8.83 12.81 -24.44
CA HIS A 17 -10.28 12.58 -24.42
C HIS A 17 -11.11 13.73 -25.02
N GLY A 18 -10.44 14.80 -25.44
CA GLY A 18 -11.09 16.01 -25.88
C GLY A 18 -11.95 16.64 -24.78
N LYS A 19 -13.01 17.35 -25.15
CA LYS A 19 -13.95 17.91 -24.16
C LYS A 19 -15.02 16.89 -23.66
N ARG A 20 -14.79 15.59 -23.88
CA ARG A 20 -15.76 14.53 -23.53
C ARG A 20 -15.55 13.92 -22.13
N TRP A 21 -14.43 14.24 -21.46
CA TRP A 21 -14.27 13.80 -20.08
C TRP A 21 -15.24 14.54 -19.16
N SER A 22 -15.73 13.86 -18.15
CA SER A 22 -16.88 14.31 -17.35
C SER A 22 -16.64 14.02 -15.85
N SER A 23 -17.66 14.31 -15.06
CA SER A 23 -17.66 13.99 -13.63
C SER A 23 -17.38 12.51 -13.33
N SER A 24 -17.79 11.59 -14.21
CA SER A 24 -17.47 10.15 -14.04
C SER A 24 -15.97 9.88 -14.09
N THR A 25 -15.20 10.58 -14.92
CA THR A 25 -13.75 10.51 -14.94
C THR A 25 -13.15 10.96 -13.60
N VAL A 26 -13.66 12.07 -13.04
CA VAL A 26 -13.21 12.57 -11.74
C VAL A 26 -13.56 11.59 -10.61
N ILE A 27 -14.74 10.99 -10.66
CA ILE A 27 -15.17 9.97 -9.69
C ILE A 27 -14.26 8.73 -9.77
N SER A 28 -13.94 8.27 -10.99
CA SER A 28 -13.05 7.12 -11.19
C SER A 28 -11.68 7.37 -10.53
N ILE A 29 -11.08 8.54 -10.75
CA ILE A 29 -9.83 8.93 -10.10
C ILE A 29 -9.97 8.97 -8.57
N ALA A 30 -11.07 9.54 -8.08
CA ALA A 30 -11.30 9.71 -6.65
C ALA A 30 -11.41 8.39 -5.87
N ILE A 31 -11.82 7.31 -6.53
CA ILE A 31 -11.85 5.95 -5.95
C ILE A 31 -10.56 5.15 -6.17
N GLY A 32 -9.53 5.77 -6.77
CA GLY A 32 -8.23 5.13 -7.01
C GLY A 32 -8.16 4.27 -8.28
N GLN A 33 -9.08 4.48 -9.22
CA GLN A 33 -9.09 3.85 -10.55
C GLN A 33 -8.70 4.87 -11.62
N GLY A 34 -8.68 4.44 -12.87
CA GLY A 34 -8.38 5.30 -14.01
C GLY A 34 -6.89 5.50 -14.23
N GLU A 35 -6.50 6.69 -14.67
CA GLU A 35 -5.16 6.97 -15.19
C GLU A 35 -4.13 7.37 -14.11
N VAL A 36 -4.49 7.40 -12.83
CA VAL A 36 -3.53 7.66 -11.74
C VAL A 36 -2.63 6.44 -11.56
N LEU A 37 -1.33 6.64 -11.73
CA LEU A 37 -0.33 5.60 -11.53
C LEU A 37 0.56 5.94 -10.34
N ALA A 38 0.73 5.00 -9.43
CA ALA A 38 1.62 5.11 -8.30
C ALA A 38 2.39 3.80 -8.09
N THR A 39 3.65 3.90 -7.71
CA THR A 39 4.44 2.72 -7.33
C THR A 39 4.05 2.26 -5.92
N PRO A 40 4.23 0.97 -5.58
CA PRO A 40 4.03 0.48 -4.21
C PRO A 40 4.84 1.28 -3.18
N LEU A 41 6.04 1.75 -3.52
CA LEU A 41 6.85 2.58 -2.64
C LEU A 41 6.19 3.95 -2.37
N GLN A 42 5.61 4.59 -3.39
CA GLN A 42 4.89 5.84 -3.22
C GLN A 42 3.65 5.67 -2.33
N ILE A 43 2.92 4.57 -2.51
CA ILE A 43 1.74 4.23 -1.70
C ILE A 43 2.16 3.89 -0.26
N CYS A 44 3.29 3.20 -0.07
CA CYS A 44 3.87 2.97 1.26
C CYS A 44 4.27 4.28 1.94
N ASN A 45 4.87 5.21 1.19
CA ASN A 45 5.22 6.53 1.71
C ASN A 45 3.99 7.36 2.11
N LEU A 46 2.85 7.18 1.41
CA LEU A 46 1.57 7.75 1.83
C LEU A 46 1.13 7.18 3.19
N ALA A 47 1.23 5.86 3.39
CA ALA A 47 0.94 5.24 4.67
C ALA A 47 1.86 5.78 5.79
N ALA A 48 3.15 5.95 5.51
CA ALA A 48 4.11 6.56 6.42
C ALA A 48 3.76 8.04 6.73
N THR A 49 3.31 8.78 5.74
CA THR A 49 2.86 10.18 5.91
C THR A 49 1.64 10.28 6.83
N ILE A 50 0.67 9.37 6.66
CA ILE A 50 -0.50 9.29 7.54
C ILE A 50 -0.08 8.88 8.97
N ALA A 51 0.79 7.90 9.11
CA ALA A 51 1.35 7.45 10.37
C ALA A 51 2.05 8.60 11.13
N ASN A 52 2.82 9.40 10.43
CA ASN A 52 3.54 10.57 10.95
C ASN A 52 2.68 11.82 11.13
N ARG A 53 1.39 11.76 10.77
CA ARG A 53 0.46 12.89 10.86
C ARG A 53 0.89 14.11 10.04
N GLY A 54 1.32 13.87 8.79
CA GLY A 54 1.50 14.92 7.79
C GLY A 54 2.93 15.20 7.35
N TYR A 55 3.91 14.37 7.71
CA TYR A 55 5.25 14.48 7.13
C TYR A 55 5.77 13.13 6.65
N PHE A 56 6.73 13.17 5.75
CA PHE A 56 7.51 12.02 5.31
C PHE A 56 9.00 12.38 5.20
N ILE A 57 9.83 11.37 5.14
CA ILE A 57 11.23 11.45 4.75
C ILE A 57 11.34 10.76 3.40
N THR A 58 12.14 11.29 2.49
CA THR A 58 12.33 10.66 1.18
C THR A 58 12.78 9.21 1.35
N PRO A 59 12.05 8.22 0.81
CA PRO A 59 12.43 6.81 0.94
C PRO A 59 13.82 6.54 0.38
N HIS A 60 14.63 5.80 1.13
CA HIS A 60 16.00 5.41 0.76
C HIS A 60 16.39 4.15 1.51
N VAL A 61 17.42 3.46 1.03
CA VAL A 61 17.92 2.20 1.61
C VAL A 61 19.21 2.37 2.39
N VAL A 62 19.92 3.50 2.21
CA VAL A 62 21.19 3.76 2.90
C VAL A 62 20.86 4.39 4.26
N LYS A 63 21.18 3.71 5.34
CA LYS A 63 21.00 4.20 6.71
C LYS A 63 22.06 5.21 7.12
N GLU A 64 23.31 4.90 6.81
CA GLU A 64 24.46 5.71 7.15
C GLU A 64 25.63 5.41 6.20
N VAL A 65 26.52 6.36 6.04
CA VAL A 65 27.79 6.21 5.32
C VAL A 65 28.89 6.61 6.28
N GLN A 66 29.94 5.79 6.37
CA GLN A 66 31.07 6.06 7.27
C GLN A 66 31.68 7.44 6.94
N ASP A 67 31.88 8.26 7.99
CA ASP A 67 32.50 9.58 7.95
C ASP A 67 31.85 10.59 6.99
N THR A 68 30.62 10.32 6.53
CA THR A 68 29.91 11.20 5.60
C THR A 68 28.44 11.36 6.04
N PRO A 69 27.96 12.58 6.32
CA PRO A 69 26.54 12.79 6.61
C PRO A 69 25.68 12.49 5.36
N LEU A 70 24.50 11.94 5.59
CA LEU A 70 23.51 11.78 4.50
C LEU A 70 23.03 13.16 4.05
N ASP A 71 22.72 13.27 2.76
CA ASP A 71 22.10 14.47 2.19
C ASP A 71 20.77 14.78 2.91
N SER A 72 20.51 16.06 3.11
CA SER A 72 19.28 16.58 3.73
C SER A 72 18.02 16.11 3.01
N LEU A 73 18.09 15.79 1.73
CA LEU A 73 17.02 15.14 0.98
C LEU A 73 16.51 13.86 1.66
N TYR A 74 17.39 13.12 2.33
CA TYR A 74 17.10 11.82 2.95
C TYR A 74 16.96 11.88 4.47
N THR A 75 17.21 13.04 5.09
CA THR A 75 17.12 13.21 6.54
C THR A 75 16.04 14.17 6.98
N ASP A 76 15.72 15.16 6.16
CA ASP A 76 14.80 16.21 6.52
C ASP A 76 13.35 15.80 6.35
N LYS A 77 12.53 16.21 7.32
CA LYS A 77 11.07 16.02 7.26
C LYS A 77 10.46 16.92 6.19
N ARG A 78 9.71 16.33 5.30
CA ARG A 78 8.92 17.02 4.28
C ARG A 78 7.47 17.05 4.73
N TYR A 79 6.96 18.24 5.01
CA TYR A 79 5.59 18.43 5.44
C TYR A 79 4.64 18.58 4.26
N THR A 80 3.48 17.99 4.38
CA THR A 80 2.38 18.17 3.43
C THR A 80 1.63 19.48 3.73
N MET A 81 0.77 19.89 2.78
CA MET A 81 -0.10 21.06 2.95
C MET A 81 -1.40 20.74 3.72
N VAL A 82 -1.59 19.50 4.14
CA VAL A 82 -2.79 19.03 4.87
C VAL A 82 -2.57 19.18 6.37
N GLU A 83 -3.53 19.77 7.05
CA GLU A 83 -3.46 19.97 8.49
C GLU A 83 -3.46 18.64 9.27
N ARG A 84 -2.72 18.60 10.36
CA ARG A 84 -2.57 17.43 11.25
C ARG A 84 -3.91 16.81 11.67
N LYS A 85 -4.91 17.64 11.99
CA LYS A 85 -6.24 17.16 12.41
C LYS A 85 -6.92 16.23 11.41
N ASN A 86 -6.70 16.46 10.10
CA ASN A 86 -7.26 15.62 9.04
C ASN A 86 -6.56 14.25 9.00
N TYR A 87 -5.25 14.20 9.29
CA TYR A 87 -4.53 12.93 9.40
C TYR A 87 -4.97 12.10 10.61
N GLU A 88 -5.34 12.73 11.72
CA GLU A 88 -5.88 12.01 12.89
C GLU A 88 -7.19 11.30 12.52
N ILE A 89 -8.09 11.97 11.81
CA ILE A 89 -9.35 11.37 11.33
C ILE A 89 -9.08 10.19 10.40
N VAL A 90 -8.16 10.33 9.44
CA VAL A 90 -7.80 9.26 8.50
C VAL A 90 -7.17 8.08 9.23
N ALA A 91 -6.24 8.34 10.15
CA ALA A 91 -5.57 7.30 10.93
C ALA A 91 -6.56 6.54 11.84
N GLU A 92 -7.52 7.24 12.44
CA GLU A 92 -8.61 6.62 13.20
C GLU A 92 -9.50 5.75 12.28
N GLY A 93 -9.85 6.24 11.09
CA GLY A 93 -10.58 5.46 10.09
C GLY A 93 -9.83 4.20 9.68
N MET A 94 -8.51 4.28 9.48
CA MET A 94 -7.66 3.12 9.21
C MET A 94 -7.58 2.14 10.40
N ARG A 95 -7.61 2.65 11.64
CA ARG A 95 -7.70 1.80 12.84
C ARG A 95 -9.04 1.10 12.91
N ASN A 96 -10.14 1.80 12.66
CA ASN A 96 -11.48 1.24 12.66
C ASN A 96 -11.69 0.19 11.56
N ALA A 97 -11.02 0.34 10.41
CA ALA A 97 -11.03 -0.67 9.36
C ALA A 97 -10.41 -2.01 9.80
N VAL A 98 -9.47 -1.98 10.75
CA VAL A 98 -8.89 -3.20 11.36
C VAL A 98 -9.73 -3.72 12.52
N ILE A 99 -10.39 -2.85 13.30
CA ILE A 99 -11.23 -3.28 14.42
C ILE A 99 -12.45 -4.06 13.93
N GLY A 100 -13.16 -3.56 12.92
CA GLY A 100 -14.43 -4.16 12.47
C GLY A 100 -14.71 -4.04 10.97
N GLY A 101 -13.76 -3.52 10.17
CA GLY A 101 -13.94 -3.31 8.74
C GLY A 101 -13.28 -4.36 7.85
N THR A 102 -12.98 -3.95 6.62
CA THR A 102 -12.40 -4.83 5.57
C THR A 102 -10.97 -5.28 5.87
N CYS A 103 -10.28 -4.64 6.80
CA CYS A 103 -8.92 -4.97 7.23
C CYS A 103 -8.86 -5.77 8.53
N ARG A 104 -9.97 -6.32 9.05
CA ARG A 104 -9.99 -7.07 10.33
C ARG A 104 -8.98 -8.21 10.39
N GLY A 105 -8.65 -8.81 9.25
CA GLY A 105 -7.62 -9.85 9.15
C GLY A 105 -6.20 -9.34 9.43
N ALA A 106 -5.96 -8.02 9.48
CA ALA A 106 -4.67 -7.43 9.84
C ALA A 106 -4.49 -7.25 11.35
N ALA A 107 -5.48 -7.61 12.18
CA ALA A 107 -5.36 -7.50 13.63
C ALA A 107 -4.20 -8.35 14.15
N ILE A 108 -3.38 -7.78 15.01
CA ILE A 108 -2.27 -8.45 15.71
C ILE A 108 -2.51 -8.27 17.19
N THR A 109 -2.42 -9.36 17.96
CA THR A 109 -2.57 -9.33 19.41
C THR A 109 -1.55 -8.37 20.02
N ASP A 110 -2.02 -7.48 20.90
CA ASP A 110 -1.25 -6.45 21.61
C ASP A 110 -0.67 -5.32 20.74
N ILE A 111 -1.04 -5.24 19.45
CA ILE A 111 -0.58 -4.19 18.56
C ILE A 111 -1.76 -3.48 17.89
N GLU A 112 -1.84 -2.17 18.03
CA GLU A 112 -2.84 -1.35 17.36
C GLU A 112 -2.46 -1.13 15.88
N VAL A 113 -2.90 -2.03 15.02
CA VAL A 113 -2.68 -1.93 13.56
C VAL A 113 -3.70 -0.99 12.92
N CYS A 114 -3.24 -0.17 11.98
CA CYS A 114 -4.05 0.66 11.09
C CYS A 114 -3.88 0.18 9.66
N GLY A 115 -4.96 0.08 8.88
CA GLY A 115 -4.86 -0.39 7.51
C GLY A 115 -6.02 -0.01 6.61
N LYS A 116 -5.79 -0.14 5.31
CA LYS A 116 -6.80 0.01 4.26
C LYS A 116 -6.54 -0.99 3.14
N THR A 117 -7.57 -1.73 2.78
CA THR A 117 -7.54 -2.59 1.59
C THR A 117 -7.73 -1.79 0.31
N GLY A 118 -7.10 -2.24 -0.75
CA GLY A 118 -7.37 -1.82 -2.11
C GLY A 118 -7.61 -3.04 -3.01
N THR A 119 -8.35 -2.81 -4.07
CA THR A 119 -8.52 -3.79 -5.16
C THR A 119 -8.43 -3.00 -6.45
N ALA A 120 -7.35 -3.21 -7.20
CA ALA A 120 -7.19 -2.57 -8.50
C ALA A 120 -7.73 -3.48 -9.59
N GLU A 121 -8.68 -2.95 -10.37
CA GLU A 121 -9.26 -3.69 -11.48
C GLU A 121 -8.21 -4.07 -12.53
N ASN A 122 -8.31 -5.30 -13.03
CA ASN A 122 -7.43 -5.83 -14.07
C ASN A 122 -8.25 -6.42 -15.22
N PRO A 123 -8.38 -5.72 -16.36
CA PRO A 123 -9.16 -6.21 -17.50
C PRO A 123 -8.58 -7.47 -18.16
N HIS A 124 -7.36 -7.85 -17.82
CA HIS A 124 -6.63 -8.97 -18.44
C HIS A 124 -6.48 -10.18 -17.51
N GLY A 125 -7.05 -10.16 -16.31
CA GLY A 125 -6.92 -11.24 -15.34
C GLY A 125 -7.78 -11.01 -14.11
N LYS A 126 -7.36 -11.64 -13.00
CA LYS A 126 -7.96 -11.30 -11.68
C LYS A 126 -7.48 -9.93 -11.25
N ASP A 127 -8.30 -9.23 -10.51
CA ASP A 127 -7.94 -7.96 -9.87
C ASP A 127 -6.66 -8.09 -9.04
N HIS A 128 -6.02 -6.96 -8.79
CA HIS A 128 -4.82 -6.92 -7.96
C HIS A 128 -5.17 -6.66 -6.50
N SER A 129 -4.66 -7.51 -5.62
CA SER A 129 -4.86 -7.38 -4.17
C SER A 129 -3.88 -6.36 -3.59
N ALA A 130 -4.39 -5.34 -2.92
CA ALA A 130 -3.58 -4.32 -2.29
C ALA A 130 -3.96 -4.10 -0.82
N PHE A 131 -2.96 -3.80 -0.01
CA PHE A 131 -3.10 -3.40 1.37
C PHE A 131 -2.04 -2.38 1.73
N ILE A 132 -2.44 -1.31 2.41
CA ILE A 132 -1.52 -0.39 3.06
C ILE A 132 -1.82 -0.36 4.56
N GLY A 133 -0.77 -0.20 5.36
CA GLY A 133 -0.95 -0.12 6.80
C GLY A 133 0.25 0.45 7.51
N PHE A 134 0.06 0.70 8.78
CA PHE A 134 1.13 1.07 9.70
C PHE A 134 0.80 0.59 11.12
N ALA A 135 1.80 0.44 11.93
CA ALA A 135 1.65 0.03 13.32
C ALA A 135 2.85 0.48 14.18
N PRO A 136 2.64 0.65 15.51
CA PRO A 136 1.37 0.84 16.20
C PRO A 136 0.68 2.18 15.88
N TYR A 137 -0.62 2.31 16.17
CA TYR A 137 -1.43 3.50 15.87
C TYR A 137 -0.87 4.79 16.49
N ARG A 138 -0.50 4.74 17.80
CA ARG A 138 -0.09 5.94 18.56
C ARG A 138 1.39 6.27 18.41
N ASN A 139 2.25 5.28 18.25
CA ASN A 139 3.69 5.45 18.09
C ASN A 139 4.19 4.58 16.93
N PRO A 140 3.92 4.96 15.69
CA PRO A 140 4.22 4.15 14.51
C PRO A 140 5.71 3.80 14.41
N LYS A 141 5.99 2.54 14.10
CA LYS A 141 7.35 2.00 13.91
C LYS A 141 7.57 1.46 12.51
N VAL A 142 6.48 1.08 11.84
CA VAL A 142 6.51 0.49 10.49
C VAL A 142 5.32 0.97 9.68
N ALA A 143 5.55 1.26 8.42
CA ALA A 143 4.52 1.41 7.40
C ALA A 143 4.78 0.39 6.29
N ILE A 144 3.71 -0.13 5.70
CA ILE A 144 3.78 -1.18 4.69
C ILE A 144 2.81 -0.91 3.55
N CYS A 145 3.21 -1.31 2.36
CA CYS A 145 2.35 -1.51 1.21
C CYS A 145 2.58 -2.92 0.67
N VAL A 146 1.52 -3.68 0.54
CA VAL A 146 1.53 -5.00 -0.10
C VAL A 146 0.70 -4.90 -1.37
N TYR A 147 1.27 -5.33 -2.48
CA TYR A 147 0.61 -5.38 -3.78
C TYR A 147 0.86 -6.75 -4.41
N VAL A 148 -0.21 -7.48 -4.70
CA VAL A 148 -0.15 -8.83 -5.28
C VAL A 148 -0.93 -8.82 -6.59
N GLU A 149 -0.20 -8.89 -7.70
CA GLU A 149 -0.80 -8.96 -9.03
C GLU A 149 -1.66 -10.22 -9.17
N ASN A 150 -2.86 -10.04 -9.74
CA ASN A 150 -3.85 -11.11 -9.91
C ASN A 150 -4.29 -11.78 -8.60
N GLY A 151 -4.07 -11.13 -7.45
CA GLY A 151 -4.40 -11.66 -6.12
C GLY A 151 -5.89 -11.51 -5.73
N GLY A 152 -6.72 -10.89 -6.56
CA GLY A 152 -8.13 -10.65 -6.25
C GLY A 152 -8.33 -9.54 -5.20
N PHE A 153 -9.21 -9.76 -4.25
CA PHE A 153 -9.52 -8.76 -3.23
C PHE A 153 -8.33 -8.48 -2.28
N GLY A 154 -8.18 -7.24 -1.83
CA GLY A 154 -7.13 -6.84 -0.90
C GLY A 154 -7.07 -7.67 0.39
N ALA A 155 -8.22 -8.16 0.85
CA ALA A 155 -8.31 -9.03 2.03
C ALA A 155 -7.74 -10.45 1.80
N THR A 156 -7.58 -10.90 0.54
CA THR A 156 -7.18 -12.27 0.20
C THR A 156 -5.68 -12.50 0.45
N TYR A 157 -4.83 -11.62 -0.05
CA TYR A 157 -3.37 -11.71 0.06
C TYR A 157 -2.75 -10.48 0.73
N GLY A 158 -3.19 -9.29 0.34
CA GLY A 158 -2.59 -8.04 0.84
C GLY A 158 -2.64 -7.93 2.35
N VAL A 159 -3.81 -8.18 2.95
CA VAL A 159 -4.03 -8.09 4.41
C VAL A 159 -3.23 -9.14 5.18
N PRO A 160 -3.31 -10.46 4.88
CA PRO A 160 -2.57 -11.48 5.65
C PRO A 160 -1.05 -11.32 5.50
N ILE A 161 -0.54 -11.03 4.31
CA ILE A 161 0.90 -10.77 4.12
C ILE A 161 1.33 -9.54 4.92
N GLY A 162 0.57 -8.45 4.85
CA GLY A 162 0.86 -7.23 5.62
C GLY A 162 0.87 -7.47 7.13
N LYS A 163 -0.10 -8.26 7.63
CA LYS A 163 -0.14 -8.69 9.04
C LYS A 163 1.15 -9.41 9.44
N LEU A 164 1.50 -10.47 8.71
CA LEU A 164 2.67 -11.31 9.03
C LEU A 164 3.97 -10.48 8.99
N MET A 165 4.14 -9.62 7.99
CA MET A 165 5.33 -8.78 7.89
C MET A 165 5.43 -7.76 9.03
N MET A 166 4.32 -7.10 9.39
CA MET A 166 4.30 -6.17 10.53
C MET A 166 4.54 -6.87 11.84
N GLU A 167 3.93 -8.05 12.06
CA GLU A 167 4.15 -8.84 13.27
C GLU A 167 5.61 -9.27 13.40
N LYS A 168 6.20 -9.82 12.32
CA LYS A 168 7.60 -10.23 12.30
C LYS A 168 8.54 -9.07 12.62
N TYR A 169 8.27 -7.89 12.04
CA TYR A 169 9.09 -6.70 12.29
C TYR A 169 8.97 -6.21 13.74
N LEU A 170 7.77 -6.18 14.31
CA LEU A 170 7.49 -5.57 15.62
C LEU A 170 7.78 -6.51 16.79
N LYS A 171 7.57 -7.83 16.61
CA LYS A 171 7.79 -8.85 17.66
C LYS A 171 9.09 -9.63 17.46
N GLY A 172 9.73 -9.53 16.29
CA GLY A 172 10.91 -10.33 15.93
C GLY A 172 10.59 -11.71 15.38
N GLU A 173 9.39 -12.23 15.63
CA GLU A 173 8.92 -13.54 15.14
C GLU A 173 7.42 -13.52 14.83
N ILE A 174 6.95 -14.56 14.15
CA ILE A 174 5.52 -14.81 13.96
C ILE A 174 5.01 -15.61 15.14
N SER A 175 3.94 -15.14 15.79
CA SER A 175 3.32 -15.81 16.91
C SER A 175 2.70 -17.16 16.51
N GLU A 176 2.59 -18.09 17.44
CA GLU A 176 2.03 -19.43 17.18
C GLU A 176 0.61 -19.37 16.60
N GLU A 177 -0.21 -18.40 17.03
CA GLU A 177 -1.56 -18.20 16.49
C GLU A 177 -1.57 -17.87 14.98
N ASN A 178 -0.48 -17.37 14.43
CA ASN A 178 -0.35 -16.94 13.03
C ASN A 178 0.53 -17.89 12.18
N LYS A 179 1.07 -18.98 12.74
CA LYS A 179 1.90 -19.95 12.01
C LYS A 179 1.16 -20.63 10.86
N LEU A 180 -0.09 -21.02 11.07
CA LEU A 180 -0.91 -21.58 9.99
C LEU A 180 -1.17 -20.57 8.87
N LEU A 181 -1.33 -19.29 9.21
CA LEU A 181 -1.48 -18.22 8.22
C LEU A 181 -0.18 -18.02 7.44
N GLU A 182 0.98 -18.05 8.10
CA GLU A 182 2.30 -17.98 7.48
C GLU A 182 2.50 -19.11 6.47
N GLU A 183 2.19 -20.36 6.87
CA GLU A 183 2.26 -21.53 6.00
C GLU A 183 1.32 -21.41 4.80
N THR A 184 0.08 -20.97 5.04
CA THR A 184 -0.91 -20.77 3.97
C THR A 184 -0.45 -19.74 2.95
N MET A 185 0.10 -18.60 3.39
CA MET A 185 0.59 -17.56 2.49
C MET A 185 1.86 -17.98 1.75
N SER A 186 2.75 -18.72 2.40
CA SER A 186 4.00 -19.22 1.81
C SER A 186 3.76 -20.26 0.71
N ASN A 187 2.70 -21.05 0.83
CA ASN A 187 2.32 -22.09 -0.13
C ASN A 187 1.30 -21.60 -1.18
N ALA A 188 0.87 -20.34 -1.11
CA ALA A 188 -0.14 -19.80 -2.01
C ALA A 188 0.36 -19.70 -3.45
N VAL A 189 -0.43 -20.19 -4.39
CA VAL A 189 -0.16 -20.08 -5.83
C VAL A 189 -1.15 -19.09 -6.43
N VAL A 190 -0.66 -17.93 -6.85
CA VAL A 190 -1.49 -16.85 -7.43
C VAL A 190 -1.66 -17.01 -8.93
N LEU A 191 -0.60 -17.40 -9.63
CA LEU A 191 -0.64 -17.64 -11.07
C LEU A 191 -0.81 -19.14 -11.37
N PRO A 192 -1.61 -19.51 -12.39
CA PRO A 192 -1.65 -20.89 -12.83
C PRO A 192 -0.24 -21.31 -13.31
N ASN A 193 0.12 -22.57 -13.06
CA ASN A 193 1.39 -23.12 -13.52
C ASN A 193 1.59 -22.84 -15.01
N VAL A 194 2.63 -22.09 -15.35
CA VAL A 194 2.98 -21.75 -16.74
C VAL A 194 3.24 -23.01 -17.59
N LEU A 195 3.57 -24.14 -16.95
CA LEU A 195 3.77 -25.46 -17.58
C LEU A 195 2.47 -26.11 -18.10
N SER A 196 1.30 -25.58 -17.79
CA SER A 196 0.01 -26.08 -18.29
C SER A 196 -0.55 -25.28 -19.47
N LEU A 197 0.13 -24.26 -19.95
CA LEU A 197 -0.28 -23.54 -21.13
C LEU A 197 0.16 -24.38 -22.37
N PRO A 198 -0.76 -24.70 -23.29
CA PRO A 198 -0.37 -25.37 -24.54
C PRO A 198 0.63 -24.49 -25.28
N ASN A 199 1.70 -25.07 -25.79
CA ASN A 199 2.70 -24.38 -26.60
C ASN A 199 1.96 -23.51 -27.63
N ARG A 200 2.02 -22.19 -27.47
CA ARG A 200 1.69 -21.30 -28.58
C ARG A 200 2.86 -21.43 -29.55
N GLU A 201 2.63 -22.14 -30.63
CA GLU A 201 3.51 -22.06 -31.78
C GLU A 201 3.67 -20.58 -32.18
N LEU A 202 4.91 -20.14 -32.25
CA LEU A 202 5.31 -18.81 -32.69
C LEU A 202 5.15 -18.70 -34.23
#